data_443d0997696ec7d045f038430e283b45
#
_entry.id   443d0997696ec7d045f038430e283b45
#
_cell.length_a   1.000
_cell.length_b   1.000
_cell.length_c   1.000
_cell.angle_alpha   90.00
_cell.angle_beta   90.00
_cell.angle_gamma   90.00
#
_symmetry.space_group_name_H-M   'P 1'
#
loop_
_entity.id
_entity.type
_entity.pdbx_description
1 polymer ?
#
loop_
_entity_poly.entity_id
_entity_poly.type
_entity_poly.pdbx_seq_one_letter_code
_entity_poly.pdbx_strand_id
1 'polypeptide(L)'
;MAADLDVRRLAVVREHMESENVQDFDRTIATFAHPRYELMATGEVFDGEAEVRDYFARSRSDFPDQRNDNSALRSIDDGVVVEFDLLGTHAALGTSFRSRMLAMFLFEEGGDRIVCERVYFDTASIRQQLLGEGGVVADA
;
A
#
# COMPACT_ATOMS: atom_id res chain seq x y z
N MET A 1 -13.77 23.21 7.84
CA MET A 1 -12.89 23.30 9.01
C MET A 1 -11.80 22.25 8.91
N ALA A 2 -10.59 22.55 9.40
CA ALA A 2 -9.45 21.62 9.33
C ALA A 2 -9.74 20.28 10.00
N ALA A 3 -10.38 20.29 11.19
CA ALA A 3 -10.74 19.07 11.91
C ALA A 3 -11.70 18.18 11.12
N ASP A 4 -12.65 18.76 10.41
CA ASP A 4 -13.59 18.00 9.58
C ASP A 4 -12.88 17.39 8.38
N LEU A 5 -11.94 18.12 7.79
CA LEU A 5 -11.15 17.62 6.67
C LEU A 5 -10.28 16.44 7.11
N ASP A 6 -9.61 16.57 8.27
CA ASP A 6 -8.82 15.46 8.82
C ASP A 6 -9.67 14.21 9.03
N VAL A 7 -10.87 14.36 9.59
CA VAL A 7 -11.78 13.24 9.81
C VAL A 7 -12.17 12.58 8.50
N ARG A 8 -12.48 13.38 7.47
CA ARG A 8 -12.84 12.84 6.16
C ARG A 8 -11.66 12.12 5.49
N ARG A 9 -10.46 12.68 5.59
CA ARG A 9 -9.25 12.06 5.04
C ARG A 9 -8.92 10.74 5.72
N LEU A 10 -9.06 10.67 7.04
CA LEU A 10 -8.88 9.42 7.79
C LEU A 10 -9.89 8.36 7.33
N ALA A 11 -11.15 8.76 7.13
CA ALA A 11 -12.19 7.84 6.65
C ALA A 11 -11.88 7.33 5.23
N VAL A 12 -11.40 8.19 4.35
CA VAL A 12 -11.02 7.81 2.98
C VAL A 12 -9.87 6.81 3.00
N VAL A 13 -8.87 7.00 3.86
CA VAL A 13 -7.75 6.07 3.96
C VAL A 13 -8.21 4.72 4.52
N ARG A 14 -9.10 4.70 5.51
CA ARG A 14 -9.67 3.44 6.01
C ARG A 14 -10.41 2.69 4.91
N GLU A 15 -11.21 3.39 4.12
CA GLU A 15 -11.91 2.78 2.98
C GLU A 15 -10.92 2.23 1.95
N HIS A 16 -9.86 2.98 1.65
CA HIS A 16 -8.81 2.54 0.76
C HIS A 16 -8.16 1.23 1.24
N MET A 17 -7.73 1.20 2.50
CA MET A 17 -7.05 0.05 3.09
C MET A 17 -7.98 -1.18 3.12
N GLU A 18 -9.23 -0.99 3.51
CA GLU A 18 -10.22 -2.07 3.59
C GLU A 18 -10.57 -2.61 2.22
N SER A 19 -10.74 -1.75 1.22
CA SER A 19 -11.06 -2.18 -0.14
C SER A 19 -9.95 -3.03 -0.76
N GLU A 20 -8.69 -2.74 -0.43
CA GLU A 20 -7.57 -3.57 -0.85
C GLU A 20 -7.62 -4.96 -0.22
N ASN A 21 -8.00 -5.05 1.06
CA ASN A 21 -8.09 -6.33 1.76
C ASN A 21 -9.13 -7.28 1.15
N VAL A 22 -10.24 -6.73 0.69
CA VAL A 22 -11.29 -7.52 0.03
C VAL A 22 -11.12 -7.57 -1.48
N GLN A 23 -10.07 -6.95 -2.00
CA GLN A 23 -9.73 -6.90 -3.42
C GLN A 23 -10.83 -6.27 -4.28
N ASP A 24 -11.56 -5.32 -3.73
CA ASP A 24 -12.51 -4.48 -4.47
C ASP A 24 -11.77 -3.24 -4.96
N PHE A 25 -11.02 -3.40 -6.04
CA PHE A 25 -10.14 -2.35 -6.54
C PHE A 25 -10.89 -1.18 -7.17
N ASP A 26 -12.14 -1.36 -7.56
CA ASP A 26 -12.98 -0.23 -7.97
C ASP A 26 -13.19 0.74 -6.80
N ARG A 27 -13.43 0.22 -5.60
CA ARG A 27 -13.51 1.03 -4.38
C ARG A 27 -12.17 1.71 -4.08
N THR A 28 -11.07 0.99 -4.26
CA THR A 28 -9.72 1.55 -4.03
C THR A 28 -9.46 2.72 -4.98
N ILE A 29 -9.70 2.53 -6.26
CA ILE A 29 -9.53 3.57 -7.29
C ILE A 29 -10.41 4.80 -6.98
N ALA A 30 -11.63 4.58 -6.48
CA ALA A 30 -12.56 5.66 -6.17
C ALA A 30 -12.08 6.57 -5.04
N THR A 31 -11.12 6.14 -4.22
CA THR A 31 -10.53 6.99 -3.17
C THR A 31 -9.55 8.03 -3.72
N PHE A 32 -9.12 7.89 -4.97
CA PHE A 32 -8.16 8.80 -5.60
C PHE A 32 -8.87 9.88 -6.42
N ALA A 33 -8.30 11.09 -6.37
CA ALA A 33 -8.53 12.08 -7.41
C ALA A 33 -7.73 11.73 -8.65
N HIS A 34 -6.49 11.23 -8.43
CA HIS A 34 -5.61 10.71 -9.47
C HIS A 34 -4.85 9.51 -8.92
N PRO A 35 -5.09 8.29 -9.41
CA PRO A 35 -4.40 7.11 -8.91
C PRO A 35 -2.89 7.19 -9.17
N ARG A 36 -2.11 7.06 -8.09
CA ARG A 36 -0.64 7.06 -8.18
C ARG A 36 -0.05 6.37 -6.96
N TYR A 37 0.87 5.42 -7.21
CA TYR A 37 1.66 4.76 -6.17
C TYR A 37 3.14 5.01 -6.43
N GLU A 38 3.87 5.31 -5.36
CA GLU A 38 5.33 5.41 -5.38
C GLU A 38 5.89 4.41 -4.37
N LEU A 39 6.62 3.41 -4.88
CA LEU A 39 7.26 2.40 -4.02
C LEU A 39 8.68 2.88 -3.72
N MET A 40 8.88 3.38 -2.52
CA MET A 40 10.11 4.10 -2.18
C MET A 40 11.32 3.17 -2.08
N ALA A 41 11.12 1.91 -1.72
CA ALA A 41 12.22 0.95 -1.60
C ALA A 41 12.81 0.56 -2.95
N THR A 42 12.03 0.60 -4.04
CA THR A 42 12.46 0.17 -5.38
C THR A 42 12.56 1.32 -6.36
N GLY A 43 11.93 2.45 -6.08
CA GLY A 43 11.83 3.58 -6.99
C GLY A 43 10.77 3.41 -8.07
N GLU A 44 9.97 2.34 -8.01
CA GLU A 44 8.89 2.14 -8.98
C GLU A 44 7.77 3.14 -8.77
N VAL A 45 7.20 3.61 -9.88
CA VAL A 45 6.06 4.52 -9.88
C VAL A 45 4.99 3.97 -10.81
N PHE A 46 3.75 3.94 -10.31
CA PHE A 46 2.57 3.56 -11.10
C PHE A 46 1.67 4.78 -11.14
N ASP A 47 1.50 5.37 -12.30
CA ASP A 47 0.80 6.64 -12.47
C ASP A 47 -0.40 6.47 -13.39
N GLY A 48 -1.58 6.85 -12.93
CA GLY A 48 -2.83 6.73 -13.66
C GLY A 48 -3.53 5.40 -13.40
N GLU A 49 -4.81 5.36 -13.73
CA GLU A 49 -5.67 4.23 -13.39
C GLU A 49 -5.18 2.91 -14.04
N ALA A 50 -4.77 2.95 -15.30
CA ALA A 50 -4.35 1.75 -16.02
C ALA A 50 -3.10 1.11 -15.37
N GLU A 51 -2.09 1.93 -15.06
CA GLU A 51 -0.87 1.45 -14.42
C GLU A 51 -1.13 0.95 -13.01
N VAL A 52 -1.97 1.63 -12.25
CA VAL A 52 -2.31 1.24 -10.88
C VAL A 52 -3.10 -0.07 -10.86
N ARG A 53 -4.05 -0.25 -11.78
CA ARG A 53 -4.78 -1.52 -11.87
C ARG A 53 -3.87 -2.67 -12.27
N ASP A 54 -2.93 -2.44 -13.17
CA ASP A 54 -1.94 -3.44 -13.54
C ASP A 54 -1.05 -3.82 -12.35
N TYR A 55 -0.64 -2.84 -11.56
CA TYR A 55 0.10 -3.07 -10.33
C TYR A 55 -0.72 -3.95 -9.35
N PHE A 56 -1.99 -3.65 -9.14
CA PHE A 56 -2.85 -4.49 -8.29
C PHE A 56 -2.91 -5.93 -8.80
N ALA A 57 -3.12 -6.10 -10.11
CA ALA A 57 -3.22 -7.43 -10.72
C ALA A 57 -1.93 -8.24 -10.53
N ARG A 58 -0.77 -7.62 -10.76
CA ARG A 58 0.52 -8.28 -10.62
C ARG A 58 0.81 -8.66 -9.17
N SER A 59 0.56 -7.74 -8.24
CA SER A 59 0.84 -8.00 -6.83
C SER A 59 -0.04 -9.12 -6.28
N ARG A 60 -1.31 -9.20 -6.72
CA ARG A 60 -2.24 -10.25 -6.26
C ARG A 60 -2.09 -11.55 -7.03
N SER A 61 -1.42 -11.52 -8.18
CA SER A 61 -0.98 -12.75 -8.85
C SER A 61 0.15 -13.42 -8.07
N ASP A 62 1.10 -12.62 -7.59
CA ASP A 62 2.23 -13.12 -6.78
C ASP A 62 1.79 -13.48 -5.36
N PHE A 63 0.89 -12.68 -4.77
CA PHE A 63 0.42 -12.82 -3.39
C PHE A 63 -1.11 -12.74 -3.36
N PRO A 64 -1.82 -13.83 -3.70
CA PRO A 64 -3.28 -13.80 -3.78
C PRO A 64 -3.99 -13.46 -2.48
N ASP A 65 -3.36 -13.73 -1.33
CA ASP A 65 -3.89 -13.47 -0.01
C ASP A 65 -3.33 -12.20 0.64
N GLN A 66 -2.71 -11.32 -0.14
CA GLN A 66 -2.12 -10.09 0.40
C GLN A 66 -3.16 -9.25 1.13
N ARG A 67 -2.80 -8.82 2.34
CA ARG A 67 -3.69 -8.01 3.17
C ARG A 67 -2.88 -7.14 4.11
N ASN A 68 -3.50 -6.05 4.56
CA ASN A 68 -2.95 -5.19 5.59
C ASN A 68 -3.67 -5.43 6.92
N ASP A 69 -2.95 -5.24 8.02
CA ASP A 69 -3.45 -5.45 9.38
C ASP A 69 -2.73 -4.50 10.35
N ASN A 70 -3.27 -4.36 11.54
CA ASN A 70 -2.68 -3.55 12.62
C ASN A 70 -2.35 -2.11 12.21
N SER A 71 -3.30 -1.45 11.55
CA SER A 71 -3.11 -0.08 11.06
C SER A 71 -3.18 0.94 12.17
N ALA A 72 -2.26 1.90 12.15
CA ALA A 72 -2.30 3.10 12.99
C ALA A 72 -2.22 4.32 12.10
N LEU A 73 -3.29 5.11 12.08
CA LEU A 73 -3.42 6.27 11.19
C LEU A 73 -3.14 7.56 11.96
N ARG A 74 -2.41 8.47 11.29
CA ARG A 74 -2.12 9.80 11.85
C ARG A 74 -2.28 10.86 10.77
N SER A 75 -3.03 11.93 11.10
CA SER A 75 -3.18 13.08 10.20
C SER A 75 -1.90 13.89 10.16
N ILE A 76 -1.56 14.36 8.96
CA ILE A 76 -0.50 15.34 8.72
C ILE A 76 -1.08 16.49 7.89
N ASP A 77 -0.32 17.55 7.68
CA ASP A 77 -0.85 18.76 7.01
C ASP A 77 -1.47 18.48 5.64
N ASP A 78 -0.83 17.61 4.85
CA ASP A 78 -1.25 17.34 3.48
C ASP A 78 -1.80 15.91 3.30
N GLY A 79 -2.10 15.20 4.39
CA GLY A 79 -2.65 13.86 4.25
C GLY A 79 -2.72 13.03 5.51
N VAL A 80 -2.42 11.75 5.34
CA VAL A 80 -2.49 10.74 6.41
C VAL A 80 -1.29 9.80 6.28
N VAL A 81 -0.65 9.52 7.41
CA VAL A 81 0.39 8.50 7.50
C VAL A 81 -0.20 7.27 8.17
N VAL A 82 0.09 6.10 7.62
CA VAL A 82 -0.38 4.81 8.17
C VAL A 82 0.82 3.92 8.42
N GLU A 83 0.96 3.46 9.65
CA GLU A 83 1.82 2.31 9.95
C GLU A 83 0.94 1.06 9.97
N PHE A 84 1.38 0.00 9.31
CA PHE A 84 0.58 -1.22 9.20
C PHE A 84 1.49 -2.42 8.94
N ASP A 85 0.93 -3.62 9.16
CA ASP A 85 1.56 -4.86 8.74
C ASP A 85 1.03 -5.25 7.38
N LEU A 86 1.91 -5.57 6.44
CA LEU A 86 1.53 -6.23 5.20
C LEU A 86 1.86 -7.71 5.33
N LEU A 87 0.90 -8.57 4.97
CA LEU A 87 1.04 -10.02 5.02
C LEU A 87 0.69 -10.60 3.66
N GLY A 88 1.33 -11.69 3.31
CA GLY A 88 1.00 -12.40 2.09
C GLY A 88 1.75 -13.71 1.99
N THR A 89 1.24 -14.61 1.14
CA THR A 89 1.86 -15.88 0.81
C THR A 89 2.16 -15.89 -0.67
N HIS A 90 3.42 -16.17 -1.01
CA HIS A 90 3.83 -16.20 -2.41
C HIS A 90 3.24 -17.43 -3.11
N ALA A 91 2.54 -17.21 -4.21
CA ALA A 91 1.79 -18.26 -4.89
C ALA A 91 2.70 -19.40 -5.37
N ALA A 92 3.86 -19.10 -5.92
CA ALA A 92 4.78 -20.09 -6.45
C ALA A 92 5.65 -20.74 -5.38
N LEU A 93 6.10 -19.96 -4.38
CA LEU A 93 7.01 -20.46 -3.34
C LEU A 93 6.29 -21.13 -2.17
N GLY A 94 5.04 -20.76 -1.91
CA GLY A 94 4.28 -21.25 -0.76
C GLY A 94 4.72 -20.68 0.59
N THR A 95 5.68 -19.77 0.60
CA THR A 95 6.19 -19.13 1.81
C THR A 95 5.47 -17.81 2.07
N SER A 96 5.38 -17.43 3.34
CA SER A 96 4.66 -16.23 3.78
C SER A 96 5.62 -15.20 4.33
N PHE A 97 5.18 -13.93 4.29
CA PHE A 97 5.89 -12.83 4.93
C PHE A 97 4.95 -11.98 5.76
N ARG A 98 5.54 -11.25 6.70
CA ARG A 98 4.91 -10.20 7.47
C ARG A 98 5.92 -9.07 7.60
N SER A 99 5.52 -7.85 7.20
CA SER A 99 6.42 -6.70 7.22
C SER A 99 5.70 -5.48 7.77
N ARG A 100 6.31 -4.82 8.75
CA ARG A 100 5.80 -3.54 9.24
C ARG A 100 6.19 -2.46 8.24
N MET A 101 5.20 -1.75 7.72
CA MET A 101 5.36 -0.80 6.64
C MET A 101 4.78 0.55 7.03
N LEU A 102 5.11 1.55 6.24
CA LEU A 102 4.54 2.88 6.36
C LEU A 102 4.09 3.35 4.98
N ALA A 103 2.84 3.80 4.91
CA ALA A 103 2.32 4.46 3.72
C ALA A 103 1.97 5.91 4.05
N MET A 104 2.32 6.81 3.14
CA MET A 104 1.96 8.22 3.22
C MET A 104 0.94 8.50 2.13
N PHE A 105 -0.28 8.84 2.53
CA PHE A 105 -1.36 9.18 1.61
C PHE A 105 -1.43 10.69 1.49
N LEU A 106 -1.07 11.22 0.33
CA LEU A 106 -1.13 12.65 0.04
C LEU A 106 -2.45 12.97 -0.64
N PHE A 107 -3.05 14.08 -0.24
CA PHE A 107 -4.37 14.51 -0.72
C PHE A 107 -4.27 15.76 -1.55
N GLU A 108 -5.27 15.98 -2.40
CA GLU A 108 -5.40 17.26 -3.10
C GLU A 108 -5.59 18.39 -2.09
N GLU A 109 -5.06 19.57 -2.41
CA GLU A 109 -5.12 20.72 -1.51
C GLU A 109 -6.55 21.05 -1.13
N GLY A 110 -6.84 21.09 0.17
CA GLY A 110 -8.18 21.37 0.68
C GLY A 110 -9.23 20.28 0.40
N GLY A 111 -8.81 19.12 -0.13
CA GLY A 111 -9.71 18.06 -0.54
C GLY A 111 -9.56 16.77 0.25
N ASP A 112 -10.47 15.86 0.00
CA ASP A 112 -10.54 14.56 0.67
C ASP A 112 -10.36 13.37 -0.30
N ARG A 113 -9.67 13.59 -1.42
CA ARG A 113 -9.32 12.53 -2.35
C ARG A 113 -7.81 12.44 -2.51
N ILE A 114 -7.32 11.21 -2.61
CA ILE A 114 -5.89 10.92 -2.61
C ILE A 114 -5.30 11.26 -3.99
N VAL A 115 -4.10 11.85 -4.00
CA VAL A 115 -3.34 12.10 -5.23
C VAL A 115 -2.09 11.25 -5.34
N CYS A 116 -1.64 10.65 -4.25
CA CYS A 116 -0.47 9.77 -4.25
C CYS A 116 -0.43 8.92 -2.98
N GLU A 117 -0.09 7.65 -3.13
CA GLU A 117 0.31 6.81 -2.01
C GLU A 117 1.79 6.50 -2.14
N ARG A 118 2.60 6.91 -1.15
CA ARG A 118 4.02 6.56 -1.04
C ARG A 118 4.17 5.44 -0.04
N VAL A 119 4.81 4.34 -0.45
CA VAL A 119 4.95 3.17 0.41
C VAL A 119 6.42 2.95 0.72
N TYR A 120 6.74 2.87 2.02
CA TYR A 120 8.08 2.62 2.54
C TYR A 120 8.11 1.21 3.13
N PHE A 121 9.04 0.39 2.67
CA PHE A 121 9.12 -1.00 3.11
C PHE A 121 10.54 -1.54 2.96
N ASP A 122 10.79 -2.67 3.65
CA ASP A 122 12.09 -3.31 3.70
C ASP A 122 12.09 -4.55 2.78
N THR A 123 12.61 -4.37 1.56
CA THR A 123 12.66 -5.45 0.57
C THR A 123 13.56 -6.60 1.03
N ALA A 124 14.65 -6.32 1.74
CA ALA A 124 15.57 -7.35 2.20
C ALA A 124 14.91 -8.28 3.21
N SER A 125 14.15 -7.72 4.16
CA SER A 125 13.43 -8.50 5.15
C SER A 125 12.36 -9.39 4.50
N ILE A 126 11.59 -8.84 3.57
CA ILE A 126 10.56 -9.61 2.85
C ILE A 126 11.18 -10.75 2.07
N ARG A 127 12.26 -10.46 1.31
CA ARG A 127 12.96 -11.47 0.53
C ARG A 127 13.50 -12.59 1.42
N GLN A 128 14.10 -12.23 2.55
CA GLN A 128 14.63 -13.23 3.49
C GLN A 128 13.54 -14.16 4.02
N GLN A 129 12.38 -13.61 4.35
CA GLN A 129 11.26 -14.41 4.82
C GLN A 129 10.75 -15.37 3.75
N LEU A 130 10.73 -14.94 2.49
CA LEU A 130 10.21 -15.75 1.38
C LEU A 130 11.21 -16.82 0.92
N LEU A 131 12.49 -16.47 0.83
CA LEU A 131 13.53 -17.32 0.24
C LEU A 131 14.43 -18.00 1.27
N GLY A 132 14.42 -17.52 2.52
CA GLY A 132 15.33 -18.01 3.55
C GLY A 132 16.74 -17.45 3.38
N GLU A 133 17.67 -17.90 4.23
CA GLU A 133 19.05 -17.39 4.24
C GLU A 133 19.77 -17.61 2.92
N GLY A 134 19.61 -18.78 2.30
CA GLY A 134 20.24 -19.10 1.03
C GLY A 134 19.73 -18.21 -0.11
N GLY A 135 18.45 -17.84 -0.08
CA GLY A 135 17.85 -16.97 -1.08
C GLY A 135 18.41 -15.55 -1.04
N VAL A 136 18.69 -15.03 0.14
CA VAL A 136 19.30 -13.71 0.30
C VAL A 136 20.67 -13.66 -0.35
N VAL A 137 21.48 -14.69 -0.18
CA VAL A 137 22.82 -14.77 -0.77
C VAL A 137 22.74 -14.96 -2.28
N ALA A 138 21.82 -15.77 -2.76
CA ALA A 138 21.68 -16.10 -4.18
C ALA A 138 21.28 -14.89 -5.03
N ASP A 139 20.58 -13.94 -4.44
CA ASP A 139 20.10 -12.74 -5.13
C ASP A 139 21.08 -11.56 -5.09
N ALA A 140 22.15 -11.72 -4.40
CA ALA A 140 23.14 -10.64 -4.22
C ALA A 140 23.95 -10.33 -5.50
#